data_e826599fd777a05c6c906b85f41e705a
#
_entry.id   e826599fd777a05c6c906b85f41e705a
#
_cell.length_a   1.000
_cell.length_b   1.000
_cell.length_c   1.000
_cell.angle_alpha   90.00
_cell.angle_beta   90.00
_cell.angle_gamma   90.00
#
_symmetry.space_group_name_H-M   'P 1'
#
loop_
_entity.id
_entity.type
_entity.pdbx_description
1 polymer ?
#
loop_
_entity_poly.entity_id
_entity_poly.type
_entity_poly.pdbx_seq_one_letter_code
_entity_poly.pdbx_strand_id
1 'polypeptide(L)'
;MKSHQITADPGQAEAVEALARLERTLRDSTGFWQGLFGGAHCYGLYLWGQPGRGKSMLMDLFYEHVAFEPKRRIHFHAFMAKVHELVQVWRQGDAKERQSVFGTSKGDDPVAPVARLIARESKLLCFDELQVTDIADAMILGRLFEALFAQKVTIVITSNRAPEALYKNGLNRDLFVPFIDMIRTKMTVHEVRGPKDFRLDRLRGARVYFTPDDAASEAAYDALWRDMVGPGKAVATTLSVNERKLTMKRTCGPLLRASFAELCAENNGPADYLAIAERFTTVFIDHIPQLGPEKRNEARRFVTLIDALYEANTKLVVLAAAEPAALYPAGDGAFEFERTVSRLEEMRSETYLEKVAD
;
A
#
# COMPACT_ATOMS: atom_id res chain seq x y z
N MET A 1 -8.94 -25.44 14.27
CA MET A 1 -9.57 -24.62 13.23
C MET A 1 -10.47 -23.59 13.89
N LYS A 2 -10.03 -22.34 14.04
CA LYS A 2 -10.87 -21.25 14.55
C LYS A 2 -11.44 -20.53 13.34
N SER A 3 -12.75 -20.68 13.13
CA SER A 3 -13.52 -19.93 12.15
C SER A 3 -13.37 -18.43 12.44
N HIS A 4 -12.69 -17.70 11.59
CA HIS A 4 -12.81 -16.26 11.55
C HIS A 4 -14.22 -15.98 11.03
N GLN A 5 -15.09 -15.49 11.89
CA GLN A 5 -16.38 -14.93 11.48
C GLN A 5 -16.06 -13.70 10.63
N ILE A 6 -16.09 -13.88 9.31
CA ILE A 6 -16.09 -12.79 8.34
C ILE A 6 -17.45 -12.14 8.47
N THR A 7 -17.53 -11.00 9.11
CA THR A 7 -18.72 -10.15 9.05
C THR A 7 -18.81 -9.68 7.60
N ALA A 8 -19.88 -10.06 6.91
CA ALA A 8 -20.07 -9.73 5.50
C ALA A 8 -20.19 -8.20 5.34
N ASP A 9 -19.10 -7.58 4.93
CA ASP A 9 -19.04 -6.18 4.52
C ASP A 9 -19.60 -6.10 3.09
N PRO A 10 -20.62 -5.27 2.82
CA PRO A 10 -21.20 -5.14 1.48
C PRO A 10 -20.17 -4.84 0.38
N GLY A 11 -19.18 -3.98 0.66
CA GLY A 11 -18.12 -3.66 -0.31
C GLY A 11 -17.17 -4.83 -0.58
N GLN A 12 -16.90 -5.66 0.43
CA GLN A 12 -16.14 -6.89 0.26
C GLN A 12 -16.96 -7.93 -0.50
N ALA A 13 -18.28 -8.01 -0.27
CA ALA A 13 -19.16 -8.93 -0.98
C ALA A 13 -19.18 -8.63 -2.48
N GLU A 14 -19.28 -7.36 -2.89
CA GLU A 14 -19.21 -6.96 -4.30
C GLU A 14 -17.85 -7.30 -4.93
N ALA A 15 -16.74 -7.12 -4.19
CA ALA A 15 -15.40 -7.49 -4.65
C ALA A 15 -15.25 -9.02 -4.82
N VAL A 16 -15.82 -9.82 -3.90
CA VAL A 16 -15.87 -11.28 -4.00
C VAL A 16 -16.65 -11.69 -5.25
N GLU A 17 -17.77 -11.05 -5.53
CA GLU A 17 -18.54 -11.32 -6.76
C GLU A 17 -17.76 -10.97 -8.03
N ALA A 18 -17.00 -9.87 -8.03
CA ALA A 18 -16.14 -9.49 -9.14
C ALA A 18 -15.03 -10.53 -9.38
N LEU A 19 -14.39 -11.02 -8.33
CA LEU A 19 -13.40 -12.10 -8.38
C LEU A 19 -14.01 -13.42 -8.84
N ALA A 20 -15.21 -13.78 -8.35
CA ALA A 20 -15.91 -14.99 -8.78
C ALA A 20 -16.36 -14.93 -10.24
N ARG A 21 -16.71 -13.75 -10.76
CA ARG A 21 -16.98 -13.55 -12.20
C ARG A 21 -15.70 -13.76 -13.02
N LEU A 22 -14.58 -13.20 -12.57
CA LEU A 22 -13.28 -13.40 -13.21
C LEU A 22 -12.89 -14.87 -13.24
N GLU A 23 -13.02 -15.59 -12.13
CA GLU A 23 -12.74 -17.03 -12.04
C GLU A 23 -13.57 -17.84 -13.05
N ARG A 24 -14.86 -17.57 -13.14
CA ARG A 24 -15.73 -18.21 -14.14
C ARG A 24 -15.24 -17.95 -15.56
N THR A 25 -14.90 -16.71 -15.89
CA THR A 25 -14.38 -16.36 -17.21
C THR A 25 -13.06 -17.06 -17.51
N LEU A 26 -12.16 -17.17 -16.53
CA LEU A 26 -10.90 -17.89 -16.68
C LEU A 26 -11.14 -19.38 -16.91
N ARG A 27 -12.02 -20.01 -16.15
CA ARG A 27 -12.39 -21.42 -16.31
C ARG A 27 -13.01 -21.68 -17.69
N ASP A 28 -13.92 -20.83 -18.13
CA ASP A 28 -14.55 -20.94 -19.42
C ASP A 28 -13.55 -20.71 -20.56
N SER A 29 -12.47 -19.95 -20.32
CA SER A 29 -11.39 -19.71 -21.28
C SER A 29 -10.49 -20.91 -21.55
N THR A 30 -10.52 -21.93 -20.71
CA THR A 30 -9.78 -23.19 -20.91
C THR A 30 -10.56 -24.26 -21.63
N GLY A 31 -11.84 -24.03 -21.95
CA GLY A 31 -12.72 -24.98 -22.62
C GLY A 31 -12.45 -25.16 -24.12
N PHE A 32 -12.61 -26.38 -24.62
CA PHE A 32 -12.37 -26.83 -26.02
C PHE A 32 -13.10 -25.99 -27.09
N TRP A 33 -14.16 -25.28 -26.73
CA TRP A 33 -15.07 -24.58 -27.65
C TRP A 33 -14.69 -23.14 -28.00
N GLN A 34 -13.67 -22.54 -27.33
CA GLN A 34 -13.30 -21.14 -27.59
C GLN A 34 -12.62 -20.86 -28.93
N GLY A 35 -12.04 -21.87 -29.58
CA GLY A 35 -11.49 -21.72 -30.94
C GLY A 35 -12.52 -21.38 -31.99
N LEU A 36 -13.83 -21.64 -31.74
CA LEU A 36 -14.90 -21.49 -32.72
C LEU A 36 -15.75 -20.20 -32.55
N PHE A 37 -15.82 -19.59 -31.37
CA PHE A 37 -16.78 -18.50 -31.07
C PHE A 37 -16.19 -17.20 -30.57
N GLY A 38 -14.86 -17.01 -30.55
CA GLY A 38 -14.22 -15.72 -30.29
C GLY A 38 -14.65 -15.08 -28.99
N GLY A 39 -14.60 -15.80 -27.86
CA GLY A 39 -14.96 -15.26 -26.54
C GLY A 39 -14.12 -14.05 -26.16
N ALA A 40 -14.75 -13.02 -25.61
CA ALA A 40 -14.06 -11.81 -25.15
C ALA A 40 -12.99 -12.17 -24.12
N HIS A 41 -11.74 -11.78 -24.39
CA HIS A 41 -10.64 -11.99 -23.45
C HIS A 41 -10.84 -11.12 -22.21
N CYS A 42 -10.81 -11.72 -21.03
CA CYS A 42 -10.83 -10.97 -19.78
C CYS A 42 -9.41 -10.53 -19.42
N TYR A 43 -9.15 -9.23 -19.53
CA TYR A 43 -7.84 -8.66 -19.24
C TYR A 43 -7.52 -8.65 -17.73
N GLY A 44 -8.54 -8.61 -16.87
CA GLY A 44 -8.36 -8.75 -15.44
C GLY A 44 -9.19 -7.81 -14.58
N LEU A 45 -8.77 -7.66 -13.33
CA LEU A 45 -9.47 -6.92 -12.28
C LEU A 45 -8.50 -6.00 -11.54
N TYR A 46 -8.88 -4.75 -11.37
CA TYR A 46 -8.20 -3.76 -10.57
C TYR A 46 -9.02 -3.47 -9.31
N LEU A 47 -8.58 -4.00 -8.17
CA LEU A 47 -9.19 -3.80 -6.85
C LEU A 47 -8.50 -2.63 -6.16
N TRP A 48 -9.22 -1.56 -5.88
CA TRP A 48 -8.65 -0.44 -5.16
C TRP A 48 -9.51 -0.04 -3.97
N GLY A 49 -8.93 0.71 -3.05
CA GLY A 49 -9.62 1.21 -1.86
C GLY A 49 -8.63 1.51 -0.76
N GLN A 50 -9.09 2.14 0.30
CA GLN A 50 -8.24 2.51 1.43
C GLN A 50 -7.52 1.32 2.07
N PRO A 51 -6.38 1.56 2.75
CA PRO A 51 -5.70 0.55 3.56
C PRO A 51 -6.65 -0.14 4.55
N GLY A 52 -6.41 -1.42 4.84
CA GLY A 52 -7.22 -2.16 5.81
C GLY A 52 -8.59 -2.65 5.31
N ARG A 53 -8.96 -2.44 4.04
CA ARG A 53 -10.22 -2.91 3.44
C ARG A 53 -10.24 -4.39 3.04
N GLY A 54 -9.17 -5.12 3.33
CA GLY A 54 -9.10 -6.55 3.05
C GLY A 54 -8.77 -6.91 1.59
N LYS A 55 -8.30 -5.96 0.77
CA LYS A 55 -7.94 -6.21 -0.65
C LYS A 55 -6.97 -7.37 -0.82
N SER A 56 -5.86 -7.38 -0.06
CA SER A 56 -4.86 -8.46 -0.12
C SER A 56 -5.42 -9.79 0.35
N MET A 57 -6.29 -9.79 1.39
CA MET A 57 -6.99 -10.99 1.84
C MET A 57 -7.92 -11.54 0.74
N LEU A 58 -8.65 -10.68 0.05
CA LEU A 58 -9.51 -11.10 -1.06
C LEU A 58 -8.70 -11.66 -2.22
N MET A 59 -7.55 -11.06 -2.51
CA MET A 59 -6.63 -11.59 -3.52
C MET A 59 -6.00 -12.92 -3.07
N ASP A 60 -5.66 -13.11 -1.79
CA ASP A 60 -5.19 -14.38 -1.23
C ASP A 60 -6.20 -15.48 -1.49
N LEU A 61 -7.45 -15.26 -1.07
CA LEU A 61 -8.55 -16.20 -1.26
C LEU A 61 -8.75 -16.54 -2.74
N PHE A 62 -8.76 -15.54 -3.62
CA PHE A 62 -8.88 -15.76 -5.05
C PHE A 62 -7.72 -16.60 -5.58
N TYR A 63 -6.47 -16.21 -5.26
CA TYR A 63 -5.28 -16.89 -5.74
C TYR A 63 -5.20 -18.35 -5.28
N GLU A 64 -5.60 -18.63 -4.04
CA GLU A 64 -5.61 -19.99 -3.49
C GLU A 64 -6.67 -20.89 -4.17
N HIS A 65 -7.85 -20.33 -4.48
CA HIS A 65 -8.99 -21.12 -4.97
C HIS A 65 -9.10 -21.19 -6.50
N VAL A 66 -8.54 -20.20 -7.23
CA VAL A 66 -8.63 -20.20 -8.69
C VAL A 66 -7.87 -21.38 -9.30
N ALA A 67 -8.61 -22.27 -9.99
CA ALA A 67 -8.05 -23.43 -10.69
C ALA A 67 -7.57 -23.02 -12.09
N PHE A 68 -6.56 -22.15 -12.16
CA PHE A 68 -6.00 -21.65 -13.42
C PHE A 68 -4.48 -21.59 -13.34
N GLU A 69 -3.79 -22.25 -14.27
CA GLU A 69 -2.34 -22.36 -14.29
C GLU A 69 -1.77 -22.07 -15.69
N PRO A 70 -0.52 -21.58 -15.81
CA PRO A 70 0.35 -21.17 -14.71
C PRO A 70 -0.06 -19.82 -14.13
N LYS A 71 -0.06 -19.70 -12.79
CA LYS A 71 -0.40 -18.47 -12.08
C LYS A 71 0.76 -18.04 -11.17
N ARG A 72 0.89 -16.74 -10.96
CA ARG A 72 1.92 -16.17 -10.09
C ARG A 72 1.37 -14.99 -9.30
N ARG A 73 1.68 -14.93 -8.01
CA ARG A 73 1.46 -13.78 -7.15
C ARG A 73 2.79 -13.16 -6.74
N ILE A 74 2.89 -11.86 -6.82
CA ILE A 74 4.12 -11.12 -6.53
C ILE A 74 3.79 -9.68 -6.16
N HIS A 75 4.56 -9.11 -5.23
CA HIS A 75 4.51 -7.67 -4.97
C HIS A 75 4.96 -6.88 -6.19
N PHE A 76 4.26 -5.80 -6.48
CA PHE A 76 4.49 -5.02 -7.70
C PHE A 76 5.94 -4.53 -7.83
N HIS A 77 6.55 -4.04 -6.75
CA HIS A 77 7.96 -3.61 -6.78
C HIS A 77 8.93 -4.73 -7.13
N ALA A 78 8.72 -5.93 -6.57
CA ALA A 78 9.57 -7.09 -6.88
C ALA A 78 9.41 -7.53 -8.34
N PHE A 79 8.19 -7.41 -8.90
CA PHE A 79 7.93 -7.65 -10.30
C PHE A 79 8.69 -6.64 -11.20
N MET A 80 8.61 -5.34 -10.89
CA MET A 80 9.30 -4.29 -11.67
C MET A 80 10.81 -4.43 -11.60
N ALA A 81 11.36 -4.77 -10.43
CA ALA A 81 12.79 -5.07 -10.30
C ALA A 81 13.23 -6.20 -11.24
N LYS A 82 12.42 -7.29 -11.33
CA LYS A 82 12.70 -8.38 -12.28
C LYS A 82 12.55 -7.97 -13.74
N VAL A 83 11.58 -7.11 -14.05
CA VAL A 83 11.42 -6.54 -15.41
C VAL A 83 12.63 -5.74 -15.80
N HIS A 84 13.13 -4.85 -14.93
CA HIS A 84 14.33 -4.06 -15.19
C HIS A 84 15.57 -4.92 -15.36
N GLU A 85 15.74 -5.97 -14.54
CA GLU A 85 16.81 -6.96 -14.72
C GLU A 85 16.75 -7.61 -16.10
N LEU A 86 15.57 -8.10 -16.52
CA LEU A 86 15.38 -8.71 -17.84
C LEU A 86 15.62 -7.72 -19.00
N VAL A 87 15.17 -6.48 -18.84
CA VAL A 87 15.46 -5.40 -19.81
C VAL A 87 16.97 -5.17 -19.94
N GLN A 88 17.69 -5.20 -18.83
CA GLN A 88 19.13 -5.02 -18.81
C GLN A 88 19.85 -6.22 -19.47
N VAL A 89 19.43 -7.45 -19.15
CA VAL A 89 19.94 -8.67 -19.81
C VAL A 89 19.71 -8.59 -21.32
N TRP A 90 18.55 -8.14 -21.79
CA TRP A 90 18.30 -7.94 -23.21
C TRP A 90 19.25 -6.92 -23.83
N ARG A 91 19.44 -5.76 -23.19
CA ARG A 91 20.26 -4.65 -23.71
C ARG A 91 21.75 -4.98 -23.79
N GLN A 92 22.26 -5.69 -22.79
CA GLN A 92 23.69 -6.03 -22.66
C GLN A 92 24.06 -7.35 -23.34
N GLY A 93 23.08 -8.27 -23.49
CA GLY A 93 23.31 -9.59 -24.03
C GLY A 93 23.62 -9.60 -25.53
N ASP A 94 24.47 -10.51 -25.92
CA ASP A 94 24.71 -10.79 -27.34
C ASP A 94 23.55 -11.58 -27.98
N ALA A 95 23.64 -11.85 -29.29
CA ALA A 95 22.58 -12.56 -30.02
C ALA A 95 22.33 -13.98 -29.48
N LYS A 96 23.38 -14.66 -28.98
CA LYS A 96 23.28 -16.02 -28.44
C LYS A 96 22.61 -16.02 -27.08
N GLU A 97 22.97 -15.08 -26.21
CA GLU A 97 22.36 -14.91 -24.90
C GLU A 97 20.88 -14.51 -25.02
N ARG A 98 20.54 -13.53 -25.88
CA ARG A 98 19.15 -13.16 -26.15
C ARG A 98 18.33 -14.34 -26.65
N GLN A 99 18.87 -15.13 -27.59
CA GLN A 99 18.21 -16.33 -28.10
C GLN A 99 18.00 -17.37 -27.00
N SER A 100 18.98 -17.56 -26.11
CA SER A 100 18.89 -18.52 -25.01
C SER A 100 17.83 -18.14 -23.97
N VAL A 101 17.81 -16.88 -23.54
CA VAL A 101 16.92 -16.40 -22.47
C VAL A 101 15.51 -16.14 -23.00
N PHE A 102 15.38 -15.44 -24.12
CA PHE A 102 14.08 -14.94 -24.60
C PHE A 102 13.50 -15.73 -25.79
N GLY A 103 14.26 -16.67 -26.32
CA GLY A 103 13.86 -17.46 -27.51
C GLY A 103 13.89 -16.64 -28.81
N THR A 104 14.51 -15.46 -28.78
CA THR A 104 14.72 -14.60 -29.94
C THR A 104 15.88 -13.65 -29.69
N SER A 105 16.59 -13.25 -30.76
CA SER A 105 17.63 -12.22 -30.71
C SER A 105 17.28 -11.02 -31.58
N LYS A 106 16.10 -11.01 -32.23
CA LYS A 106 15.71 -9.99 -33.20
C LYS A 106 15.05 -8.78 -32.53
N GLY A 107 15.41 -7.61 -33.02
CA GLY A 107 14.84 -6.31 -32.60
C GLY A 107 15.61 -5.65 -31.46
N ASP A 108 15.41 -4.34 -31.32
CA ASP A 108 16.10 -3.52 -30.33
C ASP A 108 15.23 -3.26 -29.08
N ASP A 109 13.90 -3.46 -29.21
CA ASP A 109 12.95 -3.24 -28.14
C ASP A 109 12.92 -4.42 -27.15
N PRO A 110 13.29 -4.21 -25.87
CA PRO A 110 13.31 -5.26 -24.85
C PRO A 110 11.91 -5.64 -24.34
N VAL A 111 10.90 -4.78 -24.47
CA VAL A 111 9.61 -4.95 -23.78
C VAL A 111 8.86 -6.17 -24.31
N ALA A 112 8.80 -6.34 -25.62
CA ALA A 112 8.07 -7.46 -26.21
C ALA A 112 8.69 -8.85 -25.93
N PRO A 113 10.03 -9.05 -25.99
CA PRO A 113 10.67 -10.28 -25.55
C PRO A 113 10.46 -10.58 -24.06
N VAL A 114 10.61 -9.57 -23.20
CA VAL A 114 10.38 -9.71 -21.74
C VAL A 114 8.94 -10.10 -21.46
N ALA A 115 7.95 -9.44 -22.07
CA ALA A 115 6.55 -9.79 -21.90
C ALA A 115 6.23 -11.24 -22.36
N ARG A 116 6.83 -11.69 -23.47
CA ARG A 116 6.69 -13.08 -23.93
C ARG A 116 7.27 -14.09 -22.94
N LEU A 117 8.43 -13.77 -22.36
CA LEU A 117 9.05 -14.62 -21.35
C LEU A 117 8.14 -14.74 -20.12
N ILE A 118 7.66 -13.63 -19.58
CA ILE A 118 6.73 -13.59 -18.44
C ILE A 118 5.44 -14.35 -18.78
N ALA A 119 4.89 -14.18 -19.97
CA ALA A 119 3.66 -14.85 -20.42
C ALA A 119 3.79 -16.37 -20.60
N ARG A 120 5.01 -16.88 -20.76
CA ARG A 120 5.28 -18.33 -20.74
C ARG A 120 5.25 -18.89 -19.32
N GLU A 121 5.75 -18.11 -18.36
CA GLU A 121 5.82 -18.50 -16.95
C GLU A 121 4.49 -18.33 -16.22
N SER A 122 3.65 -17.39 -16.66
CA SER A 122 2.40 -17.08 -15.97
C SER A 122 1.33 -16.57 -16.92
N LYS A 123 0.14 -17.19 -16.87
CA LYS A 123 -1.05 -16.76 -17.59
C LYS A 123 -2.01 -15.94 -16.72
N LEU A 124 -1.86 -16.05 -15.41
CA LEU A 124 -2.51 -15.20 -14.43
C LEU A 124 -1.46 -14.57 -13.53
N LEU A 125 -1.39 -13.25 -13.51
CA LEU A 125 -0.52 -12.45 -12.65
C LEU A 125 -1.37 -11.72 -11.60
N CYS A 126 -1.03 -11.92 -10.34
CA CYS A 126 -1.64 -11.21 -9.22
C CYS A 126 -0.60 -10.27 -8.60
N PHE A 127 -0.84 -8.97 -8.72
CA PHE A 127 0.03 -7.92 -8.20
C PHE A 127 -0.53 -7.35 -6.91
N ASP A 128 0.21 -7.52 -5.82
CA ASP A 128 -0.08 -6.80 -4.58
C ASP A 128 0.50 -5.40 -4.61
N GLU A 129 -0.31 -4.46 -4.12
CA GLU A 129 0.08 -3.08 -3.83
C GLU A 129 0.71 -2.36 -5.03
N LEU A 130 -0.04 -2.28 -6.14
CA LEU A 130 0.42 -1.49 -7.29
C LEU A 130 0.53 -0.02 -6.87
N GLN A 131 1.77 0.44 -6.84
CA GLN A 131 2.15 1.82 -6.61
C GLN A 131 3.26 2.18 -7.58
N VAL A 132 3.15 3.31 -8.24
CA VAL A 132 4.14 3.80 -9.21
C VAL A 132 4.67 5.12 -8.70
N THR A 133 5.94 5.11 -8.31
CA THR A 133 6.65 6.29 -7.78
C THR A 133 7.84 6.68 -8.65
N ASP A 134 8.41 5.72 -9.39
CA ASP A 134 9.58 5.90 -10.23
C ASP A 134 9.20 6.16 -11.68
N ILE A 135 9.91 7.10 -12.34
CA ILE A 135 9.68 7.44 -13.74
C ILE A 135 10.05 6.28 -14.69
N ALA A 136 11.07 5.47 -14.34
CA ALA A 136 11.47 4.36 -15.18
C ALA A 136 10.38 3.29 -15.24
N ASP A 137 9.71 3.03 -14.11
CA ASP A 137 8.53 2.17 -14.04
C ASP A 137 7.38 2.74 -14.87
N ALA A 138 7.07 4.03 -14.67
CA ALA A 138 5.99 4.71 -15.38
C ALA A 138 6.12 4.62 -16.90
N MET A 139 7.34 4.78 -17.41
CA MET A 139 7.62 4.75 -18.85
C MET A 139 7.54 3.36 -19.50
N ILE A 140 7.71 2.30 -18.72
CA ILE A 140 7.71 0.91 -19.22
C ILE A 140 6.32 0.27 -19.09
N LEU A 141 5.57 0.61 -18.04
CA LEU A 141 4.34 -0.08 -17.63
C LEU A 141 3.29 -0.15 -18.75
N GLY A 142 3.00 0.94 -19.42
CA GLY A 142 1.99 0.95 -20.49
C GLY A 142 2.31 -0.07 -21.57
N ARG A 143 3.53 -0.05 -22.09
CA ARG A 143 4.00 -0.97 -23.13
C ARG A 143 4.09 -2.42 -22.66
N LEU A 144 4.52 -2.62 -21.41
CA LEU A 144 4.62 -3.95 -20.83
C LEU A 144 3.23 -4.60 -20.67
N PHE A 145 2.27 -3.88 -20.11
CA PHE A 145 0.91 -4.39 -19.94
C PHE A 145 0.22 -4.62 -21.28
N GLU A 146 0.39 -3.74 -22.25
CA GLU A 146 -0.12 -3.95 -23.60
C GLU A 146 0.44 -5.24 -24.22
N ALA A 147 1.75 -5.45 -24.08
CA ALA A 147 2.41 -6.67 -24.57
C ALA A 147 1.97 -7.93 -23.82
N LEU A 148 1.74 -7.86 -22.49
CA LEU A 148 1.20 -8.97 -21.69
C LEU A 148 -0.23 -9.30 -22.09
N PHE A 149 -1.09 -8.30 -22.30
CA PHE A 149 -2.45 -8.48 -22.77
C PHE A 149 -2.51 -9.09 -24.18
N ALA A 150 -1.59 -8.69 -25.07
CA ALA A 150 -1.45 -9.32 -26.39
C ALA A 150 -1.06 -10.82 -26.28
N GLN A 151 -0.36 -11.22 -25.22
CA GLN A 151 -0.04 -12.62 -24.91
C GLN A 151 -1.17 -13.35 -24.14
N LYS A 152 -2.34 -12.71 -23.98
CA LYS A 152 -3.50 -13.24 -23.25
C LYS A 152 -3.20 -13.52 -21.78
N VAL A 153 -2.36 -12.72 -21.14
CA VAL A 153 -2.15 -12.75 -19.70
C VAL A 153 -3.29 -12.00 -19.02
N THR A 154 -3.91 -12.63 -18.04
CA THR A 154 -4.90 -11.97 -17.17
C THR A 154 -4.19 -11.41 -15.95
N ILE A 155 -4.53 -10.19 -15.54
CA ILE A 155 -3.87 -9.48 -14.47
C ILE A 155 -4.88 -9.09 -13.39
N VAL A 156 -4.60 -9.44 -12.13
CA VAL A 156 -5.35 -8.96 -10.95
C VAL A 156 -4.45 -8.06 -10.14
N ILE A 157 -4.95 -6.90 -9.78
CA ILE A 157 -4.18 -5.86 -9.09
C ILE A 157 -4.90 -5.46 -7.81
N THR A 158 -4.17 -5.32 -6.70
CA THR A 158 -4.62 -4.52 -5.55
C THR A 158 -3.86 -3.20 -5.50
N SER A 159 -4.55 -2.12 -5.13
CA SER A 159 -3.95 -0.80 -4.95
C SER A 159 -4.68 -0.01 -3.85
N ASN A 160 -3.98 0.90 -3.20
CA ASN A 160 -4.60 1.88 -2.30
C ASN A 160 -5.14 3.10 -3.05
N ARG A 161 -4.90 3.18 -4.35
CA ARG A 161 -5.25 4.33 -5.19
C ARG A 161 -6.17 3.94 -6.34
N ALA A 162 -7.12 4.82 -6.66
CA ALA A 162 -7.87 4.72 -7.91
C ALA A 162 -6.92 4.84 -9.11
N PRO A 163 -7.24 4.27 -10.28
CA PRO A 163 -6.38 4.38 -11.47
C PRO A 163 -5.98 5.82 -11.79
N GLU A 164 -6.88 6.77 -11.63
CA GLU A 164 -6.67 8.20 -11.92
C GLU A 164 -5.67 8.86 -10.96
N ALA A 165 -5.52 8.30 -9.75
CA ALA A 165 -4.59 8.78 -8.74
C ALA A 165 -3.21 8.13 -8.81
N LEU A 166 -3.02 7.14 -9.70
CA LEU A 166 -1.70 6.55 -9.94
C LEU A 166 -0.73 7.59 -10.50
N TYR A 167 0.49 7.58 -9.99
CA TYR A 167 1.58 8.47 -10.42
C TYR A 167 1.18 9.95 -10.40
N LYS A 168 0.28 10.35 -9.46
CA LYS A 168 -0.14 11.74 -9.27
C LYS A 168 1.08 12.59 -8.93
N ASN A 169 1.22 13.72 -9.59
CA ASN A 169 2.38 14.63 -9.47
C ASN A 169 3.74 14.02 -9.93
N GLY A 170 3.75 12.86 -10.59
CA GLY A 170 4.95 12.27 -11.16
C GLY A 170 5.48 13.06 -12.37
N LEU A 171 6.79 13.00 -12.57
CA LEU A 171 7.45 13.65 -13.71
C LEU A 171 6.98 13.05 -15.04
N ASN A 172 6.62 13.89 -16.01
CA ASN A 172 6.10 13.46 -17.32
C ASN A 172 4.83 12.59 -17.22
N ARG A 173 3.94 12.90 -16.28
CA ARG A 173 2.71 12.15 -16.04
C ARG A 173 1.86 11.94 -17.29
N ASP A 174 1.87 12.86 -18.22
CA ASP A 174 1.11 12.76 -19.48
C ASP A 174 1.48 11.51 -20.29
N LEU A 175 2.73 11.04 -20.20
CA LEU A 175 3.16 9.79 -20.81
C LEU A 175 2.66 8.53 -20.07
N PHE A 176 2.21 8.68 -18.84
CA PHE A 176 1.61 7.62 -18.03
C PHE A 176 0.09 7.53 -18.17
N VAL A 177 -0.57 8.62 -18.57
CA VAL A 177 -2.04 8.67 -18.75
C VAL A 177 -2.56 7.54 -19.66
N PRO A 178 -1.92 7.18 -20.79
CA PRO A 178 -2.37 6.06 -21.60
C PRO A 178 -2.43 4.71 -20.86
N PHE A 179 -1.56 4.49 -19.87
CA PHE A 179 -1.63 3.31 -19.01
C PHE A 179 -2.86 3.34 -18.09
N ILE A 180 -3.18 4.50 -17.53
CA ILE A 180 -4.40 4.68 -16.73
C ILE A 180 -5.64 4.37 -17.59
N ASP A 181 -5.70 4.91 -18.80
CA ASP A 181 -6.80 4.68 -19.73
C ASP A 181 -6.91 3.19 -20.15
N MET A 182 -5.77 2.53 -20.30
CA MET A 182 -5.72 1.09 -20.58
C MET A 182 -6.32 0.28 -19.41
N ILE A 183 -5.98 0.58 -18.16
CA ILE A 183 -6.59 -0.06 -16.98
C ILE A 183 -8.11 0.13 -17.04
N ARG A 184 -8.58 1.36 -17.22
CA ARG A 184 -10.01 1.68 -17.21
C ARG A 184 -10.80 1.05 -18.36
N THR A 185 -10.19 0.87 -19.50
CA THR A 185 -10.89 0.36 -20.71
C THR A 185 -10.79 -1.16 -20.84
N LYS A 186 -9.70 -1.76 -20.41
CA LYS A 186 -9.46 -3.20 -20.58
C LYS A 186 -9.71 -4.01 -19.31
N MET A 187 -9.58 -3.46 -18.12
CA MET A 187 -9.78 -4.17 -16.87
C MET A 187 -11.11 -3.78 -16.22
N THR A 188 -11.68 -4.68 -15.44
CA THR A 188 -12.75 -4.31 -14.51
C THR A 188 -12.14 -3.55 -13.34
N VAL A 189 -12.53 -2.29 -13.15
CA VAL A 189 -12.10 -1.50 -12.01
C VAL A 189 -13.17 -1.59 -10.91
N HIS A 190 -12.77 -2.03 -9.73
CA HIS A 190 -13.69 -2.19 -8.61
C HIS A 190 -13.12 -1.55 -7.34
N GLU A 191 -13.90 -0.65 -6.75
CA GLU A 191 -13.59 -0.04 -5.47
C GLU A 191 -14.06 -0.96 -4.33
N VAL A 192 -13.13 -1.42 -3.51
CA VAL A 192 -13.46 -2.15 -2.28
C VAL A 192 -13.89 -1.12 -1.24
N ARG A 193 -15.18 -0.75 -1.29
CA ARG A 193 -15.79 0.14 -0.32
C ARG A 193 -15.93 -0.64 0.98
N GLY A 194 -15.59 -0.04 2.08
CA GLY A 194 -15.95 -0.54 3.39
C GLY A 194 -17.02 0.35 4.00
N PRO A 195 -17.64 -0.03 5.10
CA PRO A 195 -18.48 0.88 5.85
C PRO A 195 -17.68 2.15 6.10
N LYS A 196 -18.36 3.30 5.97
CA LYS A 196 -17.77 4.60 6.31
C LYS A 196 -17.04 4.41 7.63
N ASP A 197 -15.74 4.73 7.68
CA ASP A 197 -15.00 4.52 8.92
C ASP A 197 -15.50 5.54 9.96
N PHE A 198 -16.58 5.16 10.66
CA PHE A 198 -17.18 5.96 11.72
C PHE A 198 -16.16 6.31 12.82
N ARG A 199 -14.99 5.66 12.81
CA ARG A 199 -13.91 5.95 13.74
C ARG A 199 -13.27 7.30 13.42
N LEU A 200 -13.13 7.64 12.12
CA LEU A 200 -12.64 8.96 11.71
C LEU A 200 -13.64 10.07 12.11
N ASP A 201 -14.95 9.80 12.03
CA ASP A 201 -15.97 10.75 12.50
C ASP A 201 -15.85 11.00 14.02
N ARG A 202 -15.35 10.03 14.81
CA ARG A 202 -15.09 10.19 16.25
C ARG A 202 -13.90 11.07 16.59
N LEU A 203 -12.94 11.24 15.66
CA LEU A 203 -11.83 12.17 15.84
C LEU A 203 -12.24 13.63 15.55
N ARG A 204 -13.37 13.84 14.88
CA ARG A 204 -13.89 15.19 14.62
C ARG A 204 -14.31 15.84 15.94
N GLY A 205 -13.73 16.98 16.24
CA GLY A 205 -13.94 17.68 17.51
C GLY A 205 -13.33 17.00 18.74
N ALA A 206 -12.66 15.83 18.60
CA ALA A 206 -11.93 15.23 19.70
C ALA A 206 -10.57 15.88 19.90
N ARG A 207 -10.14 15.97 21.16
CA ARG A 207 -8.74 16.30 21.46
C ARG A 207 -7.85 15.15 21.00
N VAL A 208 -6.91 15.41 20.09
CA VAL A 208 -5.96 14.41 19.55
C VAL A 208 -4.52 14.64 20.03
N TYR A 209 -4.26 15.75 20.71
CA TYR A 209 -2.97 16.07 21.32
C TYR A 209 -3.15 16.24 22.83
N PHE A 210 -2.65 15.27 23.60
CA PHE A 210 -2.75 15.23 25.05
C PHE A 210 -1.42 15.63 25.68
N THR A 211 -1.44 16.67 26.49
CA THR A 211 -0.29 17.21 27.20
C THR A 211 -0.77 17.97 28.45
N PRO A 212 -0.01 18.00 29.55
CA PRO A 212 1.24 17.28 29.77
C PRO A 212 1.02 15.76 29.86
N ASP A 213 2.10 14.97 29.83
CA ASP A 213 2.07 13.52 30.04
C ASP A 213 1.88 13.22 31.53
N ASP A 214 0.62 13.31 31.97
CA ASP A 214 0.18 13.06 33.34
C ASP A 214 -1.00 12.09 33.37
N ALA A 215 -1.39 11.64 34.57
CA ALA A 215 -2.45 10.66 34.76
C ALA A 215 -3.82 11.12 34.20
N ALA A 216 -4.12 12.42 34.18
CA ALA A 216 -5.38 12.93 33.64
C ALA A 216 -5.38 12.89 32.11
N SER A 217 -4.29 13.32 31.48
CA SER A 217 -4.08 13.25 30.03
C SER A 217 -4.03 11.81 29.54
N GLU A 218 -3.34 10.93 30.27
CA GLU A 218 -3.27 9.50 29.95
C GLU A 218 -4.66 8.84 30.03
N ALA A 219 -5.44 9.12 31.05
CA ALA A 219 -6.81 8.59 31.18
C ALA A 219 -7.71 9.03 30.03
N ALA A 220 -7.61 10.30 29.60
CA ALA A 220 -8.38 10.83 28.46
C ALA A 220 -7.89 10.24 27.12
N TYR A 221 -6.61 10.08 26.91
CA TYR A 221 -6.00 9.43 25.74
C TYR A 221 -6.41 7.96 25.67
N ASP A 222 -6.40 7.23 26.79
CA ASP A 222 -6.86 5.85 26.90
C ASP A 222 -8.36 5.69 26.63
N ALA A 223 -9.15 6.67 27.05
CA ALA A 223 -10.59 6.69 26.78
C ALA A 223 -10.85 6.82 25.27
N LEU A 224 -10.12 7.71 24.58
CA LEU A 224 -10.22 7.85 23.14
C LEU A 224 -9.77 6.57 22.40
N TRP A 225 -8.66 5.95 22.84
CA TRP A 225 -8.22 4.67 22.28
C TRP A 225 -9.30 3.59 22.41
N ARG A 226 -9.89 3.43 23.62
CA ARG A 226 -10.95 2.45 23.85
C ARG A 226 -12.20 2.72 22.99
N ASP A 227 -12.57 3.99 22.85
CA ASP A 227 -13.69 4.38 21.99
C ASP A 227 -13.41 4.06 20.52
N MET A 228 -12.20 4.33 20.03
CA MET A 228 -11.78 4.04 18.65
C MET A 228 -11.72 2.53 18.37
N VAL A 229 -11.23 1.72 19.31
CA VAL A 229 -11.20 0.25 19.19
C VAL A 229 -12.62 -0.34 19.24
N GLY A 230 -13.50 0.23 20.05
CA GLY A 230 -14.86 -0.27 20.26
C GLY A 230 -14.86 -1.69 20.84
N PRO A 231 -15.76 -2.60 20.37
CA PRO A 231 -15.82 -3.98 20.84
C PRO A 231 -14.66 -4.86 20.36
N GLY A 232 -13.77 -4.34 19.51
CA GLY A 232 -12.61 -5.05 19.00
C GLY A 232 -11.57 -5.34 20.09
N LYS A 233 -10.66 -6.27 19.80
CA LYS A 233 -9.49 -6.52 20.65
C LYS A 233 -8.25 -6.05 19.93
N ALA A 234 -7.36 -5.38 20.67
CA ALA A 234 -6.04 -5.09 20.16
C ALA A 234 -5.23 -6.39 20.05
N VAL A 235 -4.56 -6.56 18.91
CA VAL A 235 -3.73 -7.72 18.59
C VAL A 235 -2.36 -7.25 18.06
N ALA A 236 -1.38 -8.12 18.08
CA ALA A 236 -0.11 -7.85 17.44
C ALA A 236 -0.23 -8.07 15.92
N THR A 237 0.32 -7.16 15.13
CA THR A 237 0.41 -7.25 13.67
C THR A 237 1.88 -7.18 13.25
N THR A 238 2.30 -8.06 12.36
CA THR A 238 3.66 -8.07 11.81
C THR A 238 3.65 -7.54 10.38
N LEU A 239 4.46 -6.54 10.12
CA LEU A 239 4.71 -5.96 8.81
C LEU A 239 6.02 -6.57 8.24
N SER A 240 6.05 -6.81 6.94
CA SER A 240 7.28 -7.20 6.25
C SER A 240 7.92 -5.95 5.64
N VAL A 241 9.14 -5.63 6.05
CA VAL A 241 9.88 -4.44 5.58
C VAL A 241 11.28 -4.88 5.17
N ASN A 242 11.62 -4.81 3.89
CA ASN A 242 12.96 -5.14 3.36
C ASN A 242 13.51 -6.47 3.95
N GLU A 243 12.77 -7.57 3.78
CA GLU A 243 13.11 -8.94 4.26
C GLU A 243 13.15 -9.12 5.78
N ARG A 244 12.89 -8.08 6.57
CA ARG A 244 12.76 -8.17 8.03
C ARG A 244 11.30 -8.04 8.48
N LYS A 245 11.02 -8.49 9.71
CA LYS A 245 9.70 -8.42 10.33
C LYS A 245 9.67 -7.29 11.35
N LEU A 246 8.73 -6.36 11.18
CA LEU A 246 8.42 -5.30 12.13
C LEU A 246 7.10 -5.64 12.84
N THR A 247 7.13 -5.87 14.15
CA THR A 247 5.94 -6.28 14.91
C THR A 247 5.40 -5.12 15.71
N MET A 248 4.17 -4.69 15.39
CA MET A 248 3.40 -3.71 16.15
C MET A 248 2.51 -4.44 17.15
N LYS A 249 2.71 -4.21 18.45
CA LYS A 249 2.10 -5.02 19.53
C LYS A 249 0.62 -4.75 19.74
N ARG A 250 0.16 -3.53 19.47
CA ARG A 250 -1.20 -3.08 19.77
C ARG A 250 -1.85 -2.47 18.54
N THR A 251 -2.57 -3.30 17.78
CA THR A 251 -3.29 -2.87 16.57
C THR A 251 -4.74 -3.34 16.60
N CYS A 252 -5.64 -2.57 15.98
CA CYS A 252 -7.04 -2.98 15.78
C CYS A 252 -7.52 -2.50 14.40
N GLY A 253 -7.51 -3.39 13.41
CA GLY A 253 -7.80 -3.02 12.03
C GLY A 253 -6.81 -1.96 11.52
N PRO A 254 -7.27 -0.74 11.13
CA PRO A 254 -6.41 0.33 10.65
C PRO A 254 -5.81 1.19 11.78
N LEU A 255 -6.01 0.82 13.04
CA LEU A 255 -5.50 1.54 14.19
C LEU A 255 -4.20 0.91 14.69
N LEU A 256 -3.20 1.74 14.94
CA LEU A 256 -1.97 1.38 15.65
C LEU A 256 -1.87 2.19 16.94
N ARG A 257 -1.46 1.55 18.03
CA ARG A 257 -0.98 2.21 19.24
C ARG A 257 0.42 1.69 19.57
N ALA A 258 1.38 2.59 19.69
CA ALA A 258 2.75 2.26 20.03
C ALA A 258 3.35 3.37 20.91
N SER A 259 4.29 3.03 21.76
CA SER A 259 5.01 4.04 22.54
C SER A 259 6.07 4.77 21.68
N PHE A 260 6.44 5.99 22.09
CA PHE A 260 7.57 6.67 21.49
C PHE A 260 8.84 5.81 21.51
N ALA A 261 9.06 5.06 22.60
CA ALA A 261 10.21 4.16 22.71
C ALA A 261 10.19 3.06 21.65
N GLU A 262 9.04 2.41 21.42
CA GLU A 262 8.90 1.38 20.38
C GLU A 262 9.14 1.93 18.97
N LEU A 263 8.75 3.18 18.70
CA LEU A 263 8.88 3.77 17.38
C LEU A 263 10.23 4.46 17.15
N CYS A 264 10.75 5.18 18.15
CA CYS A 264 11.87 6.08 17.96
C CYS A 264 13.12 5.74 18.78
N ALA A 265 13.02 5.00 19.92
CA ALA A 265 14.20 4.55 20.65
C ALA A 265 14.77 3.25 20.06
N GLU A 266 13.93 2.37 19.50
CA GLU A 266 14.38 1.21 18.73
C GLU A 266 14.99 1.64 17.39
N ASN A 267 15.74 0.71 16.74
CA ASN A 267 16.47 1.01 15.50
C ASN A 267 15.56 0.90 14.26
N ASN A 268 14.49 1.69 14.26
CA ASN A 268 13.59 1.84 13.11
C ASN A 268 14.09 2.92 12.14
N GLY A 269 13.71 2.82 10.87
CA GLY A 269 14.14 3.74 9.83
C GLY A 269 13.01 4.14 8.87
N PRO A 270 13.33 4.92 7.82
CA PRO A 270 12.34 5.45 6.89
C PRO A 270 11.41 4.38 6.28
N ALA A 271 11.95 3.23 5.89
CA ALA A 271 11.16 2.14 5.31
C ALA A 271 10.13 1.57 6.29
N ASP A 272 10.44 1.53 7.60
CA ASP A 272 9.51 1.08 8.63
C ASP A 272 8.37 2.06 8.81
N TYR A 273 8.67 3.34 8.82
CA TYR A 273 7.67 4.40 8.98
C TYR A 273 6.75 4.51 7.76
N LEU A 274 7.28 4.29 6.56
CA LEU A 274 6.45 4.17 5.35
C LEU A 274 5.50 2.98 5.44
N ALA A 275 6.00 1.80 5.84
CA ALA A 275 5.17 0.61 6.01
C ALA A 275 4.09 0.79 7.10
N ILE A 276 4.40 1.53 8.18
CA ILE A 276 3.42 1.90 9.20
C ILE A 276 2.36 2.83 8.60
N ALA A 277 2.76 3.88 7.90
CA ALA A 277 1.86 4.87 7.31
C ALA A 277 0.96 4.26 6.20
N GLU A 278 1.48 3.32 5.42
CA GLU A 278 0.71 2.58 4.41
C GLU A 278 -0.30 1.61 5.03
N ARG A 279 0.02 1.03 6.19
CA ARG A 279 -0.82 0.01 6.82
C ARG A 279 -1.90 0.59 7.74
N PHE A 280 -1.61 1.71 8.42
CA PHE A 280 -2.48 2.26 9.46
C PHE A 280 -2.97 3.65 9.09
N THR A 281 -4.29 3.86 9.15
CA THR A 281 -4.90 5.18 8.88
C THR A 281 -4.94 6.07 10.12
N THR A 282 -4.75 5.49 11.30
CA THR A 282 -4.69 6.22 12.57
C THR A 282 -3.62 5.63 13.47
N VAL A 283 -2.72 6.47 13.93
CA VAL A 283 -1.61 6.09 14.82
C VAL A 283 -1.72 6.86 16.14
N PHE A 284 -1.69 6.10 17.22
CA PHE A 284 -1.61 6.58 18.59
C PHE A 284 -0.17 6.43 19.08
N ILE A 285 0.45 7.52 19.52
CA ILE A 285 1.83 7.51 20.07
C ILE A 285 1.80 7.85 21.55
N ASP A 286 2.17 6.87 22.37
CA ASP A 286 2.24 7.04 23.85
C ASP A 286 3.56 7.69 24.26
N HIS A 287 3.50 8.54 25.28
CA HIS A 287 4.63 9.02 26.07
C HIS A 287 5.77 9.63 25.25
N ILE A 288 5.45 10.62 24.40
CA ILE A 288 6.48 11.40 23.71
C ILE A 288 7.18 12.29 24.73
N PRO A 289 8.47 12.04 25.05
CA PRO A 289 9.18 12.83 26.04
C PRO A 289 9.56 14.20 25.48
N GLN A 290 9.87 15.13 26.35
CA GLN A 290 10.64 16.29 25.92
C GLN A 290 12.03 15.82 25.47
N LEU A 291 12.42 16.22 24.28
CA LEU A 291 13.65 15.80 23.63
C LEU A 291 14.74 16.84 23.89
N GLY A 292 15.98 16.37 24.06
CA GLY A 292 17.15 17.21 24.25
C GLY A 292 18.32 16.71 23.39
N PRO A 293 19.48 17.36 23.48
CA PRO A 293 20.66 16.99 22.68
C PRO A 293 21.10 15.53 22.88
N GLU A 294 20.83 14.96 24.06
CA GLU A 294 21.12 13.57 24.41
C GLU A 294 20.25 12.55 23.66
N LYS A 295 19.09 12.98 23.17
CA LYS A 295 18.12 12.15 22.39
C LYS A 295 18.10 12.53 20.91
N ARG A 296 19.22 12.98 20.37
CA ARG A 296 19.32 13.44 18.97
C ARG A 296 18.85 12.39 17.95
N ASN A 297 19.22 11.13 18.15
CA ASN A 297 18.86 10.06 17.22
C ASN A 297 17.36 9.76 17.26
N GLU A 298 16.76 9.75 18.44
CA GLU A 298 15.34 9.60 18.65
C GLU A 298 14.56 10.77 18.04
N ALA A 299 15.04 12.00 18.24
CA ALA A 299 14.46 13.19 17.64
C ALA A 299 14.46 13.12 16.11
N ARG A 300 15.58 12.71 15.50
CA ARG A 300 15.68 12.53 14.05
C ARG A 300 14.72 11.45 13.53
N ARG A 301 14.59 10.31 14.23
CA ARG A 301 13.63 9.27 13.88
C ARG A 301 12.21 9.77 14.02
N PHE A 302 11.91 10.54 15.06
CA PHE A 302 10.59 11.14 15.23
C PHE A 302 10.24 12.10 14.10
N VAL A 303 11.16 12.97 13.66
CA VAL A 303 10.98 13.82 12.46
C VAL A 303 10.61 12.96 11.26
N THR A 304 11.38 11.89 11.00
CA THR A 304 11.13 10.99 9.84
C THR A 304 9.78 10.27 9.95
N LEU A 305 9.39 9.85 11.14
CA LEU A 305 8.09 9.24 11.41
C LEU A 305 6.95 10.22 11.11
N ILE A 306 7.01 11.43 11.65
CA ILE A 306 5.98 12.45 11.43
C ILE A 306 5.90 12.83 9.96
N ASP A 307 7.03 12.93 9.27
CA ASP A 307 7.08 13.17 7.82
C ASP A 307 6.31 12.07 7.06
N ALA A 308 6.57 10.80 7.35
CA ALA A 308 5.90 9.67 6.69
C ALA A 308 4.39 9.64 6.97
N LEU A 309 3.97 9.85 8.23
CA LEU A 309 2.56 9.89 8.61
C LEU A 309 1.81 11.06 7.97
N TYR A 310 2.45 12.24 7.92
CA TYR A 310 1.87 13.44 7.33
C TYR A 310 1.64 13.29 5.81
N GLU A 311 2.64 12.80 5.08
CA GLU A 311 2.55 12.58 3.63
C GLU A 311 1.48 11.54 3.26
N ALA A 312 1.24 10.56 4.14
CA ALA A 312 0.21 9.54 3.97
C ALA A 312 -1.19 10.00 4.45
N ASN A 313 -1.36 11.23 4.92
CA ASN A 313 -2.58 11.72 5.55
C ASN A 313 -3.06 10.86 6.75
N THR A 314 -2.15 10.16 7.42
CA THR A 314 -2.44 9.34 8.60
C THR A 314 -2.89 10.23 9.76
N LYS A 315 -3.97 9.86 10.44
CA LYS A 315 -4.43 10.58 11.63
C LYS A 315 -3.52 10.26 12.82
N LEU A 316 -3.17 11.29 13.56
CA LEU A 316 -2.23 11.16 14.67
C LEU A 316 -2.91 11.56 15.97
N VAL A 317 -2.80 10.70 16.97
CA VAL A 317 -3.21 10.97 18.36
C VAL A 317 -1.98 10.77 19.25
N VAL A 318 -1.65 11.75 20.05
CA VAL A 318 -0.44 11.69 20.88
C VAL A 318 -0.72 11.99 22.35
N LEU A 319 0.09 11.35 23.20
CA LEU A 319 0.32 11.72 24.60
C LEU A 319 1.76 12.18 24.73
N ALA A 320 1.99 13.45 25.07
CA ALA A 320 3.29 14.09 25.04
C ALA A 320 3.59 14.90 26.30
N ALA A 321 4.86 14.96 26.68
CA ALA A 321 5.32 15.72 27.83
C ALA A 321 5.13 17.24 27.67
N ALA A 322 5.08 17.75 26.42
CA ALA A 322 4.97 19.17 26.14
C ALA A 322 4.21 19.44 24.84
N GLU A 323 3.81 20.70 24.63
CA GLU A 323 3.26 21.17 23.34
C GLU A 323 4.31 21.03 22.22
N PRO A 324 3.89 20.95 20.93
CA PRO A 324 4.81 20.69 19.81
C PRO A 324 6.04 21.62 19.79
N ALA A 325 5.86 22.90 20.02
CA ALA A 325 6.95 23.88 20.03
C ALA A 325 7.96 23.70 21.18
N ALA A 326 7.54 23.01 22.25
CA ALA A 326 8.38 22.76 23.42
C ALA A 326 8.91 21.33 23.50
N LEU A 327 8.61 20.47 22.50
CA LEU A 327 9.08 19.09 22.48
C LEU A 327 10.59 18.98 22.25
N TYR A 328 11.18 19.88 21.44
CA TYR A 328 12.63 19.92 21.19
C TYR A 328 13.14 21.36 21.20
N PRO A 329 13.26 21.95 22.39
CA PRO A 329 13.55 23.39 22.53
C PRO A 329 14.97 23.78 22.15
N ALA A 330 15.93 22.83 22.20
CA ALA A 330 17.34 23.09 21.87
C ALA A 330 18.06 21.81 21.49
N GLY A 331 18.97 21.88 20.51
CA GLY A 331 19.83 20.78 20.08
C GLY A 331 20.17 20.87 18.59
N ASP A 332 21.09 20.00 18.15
CA ASP A 332 21.42 19.83 16.74
C ASP A 332 20.17 19.31 15.96
N GLY A 333 19.69 20.06 14.97
CA GLY A 333 18.47 19.72 14.23
C GLY A 333 17.21 20.43 14.73
N ALA A 334 17.32 21.38 15.66
CA ALA A 334 16.17 22.20 16.10
C ALA A 334 15.48 22.91 14.92
N PHE A 335 16.24 23.38 13.94
CA PHE A 335 15.69 23.98 12.72
C PHE A 335 14.88 22.98 11.89
N GLU A 336 15.37 21.75 11.74
CA GLU A 336 14.62 20.69 11.04
C GLU A 336 13.34 20.31 11.81
N PHE A 337 13.39 20.42 13.15
CA PHE A 337 12.24 20.13 14.02
C PHE A 337 11.14 21.19 13.92
N GLU A 338 11.42 22.44 13.51
CA GLU A 338 10.40 23.48 13.26
C GLU A 338 9.36 23.01 12.22
N ARG A 339 9.79 22.30 11.18
CA ARG A 339 8.89 21.70 10.21
C ARG A 339 7.99 20.65 10.86
N THR A 340 8.55 19.85 11.76
CA THR A 340 7.79 18.84 12.50
C THR A 340 6.77 19.47 13.42
N VAL A 341 7.10 20.57 14.09
CA VAL A 341 6.17 21.38 14.89
C VAL A 341 5.00 21.84 14.01
N SER A 342 5.27 22.42 12.84
CA SER A 342 4.24 22.88 11.91
C SER A 342 3.33 21.75 11.45
N ARG A 343 3.90 20.57 11.16
CA ARG A 343 3.12 19.37 10.78
C ARG A 343 2.26 18.86 11.93
N LEU A 344 2.79 18.79 13.15
CA LEU A 344 2.02 18.38 14.34
C LEU A 344 0.84 19.34 14.60
N GLU A 345 1.07 20.67 14.43
CA GLU A 345 0.03 21.68 14.55
C GLU A 345 -1.06 21.49 13.48
N GLU A 346 -0.67 21.21 12.22
CA GLU A 346 -1.63 20.94 11.16
C GLU A 346 -2.37 19.62 11.40
N MET A 347 -1.67 18.55 11.80
CA MET A 347 -2.25 17.22 12.01
C MET A 347 -3.30 17.18 13.13
N ARG A 348 -3.25 18.12 14.10
CA ARG A 348 -4.28 18.26 15.13
C ARG A 348 -5.46 19.15 14.73
N SER A 349 -5.42 19.82 13.56
CA SER A 349 -6.50 20.68 13.10
C SER A 349 -7.69 19.88 12.60
N GLU A 350 -8.92 20.44 12.75
CA GLU A 350 -10.14 19.83 12.23
C GLU A 350 -10.06 19.59 10.72
N THR A 351 -9.51 20.54 9.98
CA THR A 351 -9.32 20.46 8.54
C THR A 351 -8.45 19.25 8.14
N TYR A 352 -7.41 18.97 8.91
CA TYR A 352 -6.57 17.78 8.65
C TYR A 352 -7.27 16.48 9.04
N LEU A 353 -7.99 16.49 10.17
CA LEU A 353 -8.75 15.33 10.62
C LEU A 353 -9.88 14.95 9.65
N GLU A 354 -10.39 15.92 8.88
CA GLU A 354 -11.41 15.72 7.84
C GLU A 354 -10.84 15.17 6.52
N LYS A 355 -9.54 15.36 6.24
CA LYS A 355 -8.90 14.79 5.05
C LYS A 355 -9.08 13.28 5.07
N VAL A 356 -9.44 12.70 3.95
CA VAL A 356 -9.44 11.24 3.77
C VAL A 356 -7.99 10.81 3.57
N ALA A 357 -7.55 9.73 4.23
CA ALA A 357 -6.25 9.16 3.96
C ALA A 357 -6.19 8.69 2.50
N ASP A 358 -5.20 9.19 1.76
CA ASP A 358 -5.01 8.89 0.33
C ASP A 358 -4.56 7.44 0.11
#